data_f3bba76f9089e6457cf6efa498512a21
#
_entry.id   f3bba76f9089e6457cf6efa498512a21
#
_cell.length_a   1.000
_cell.length_b   1.000
_cell.length_c   1.000
_cell.angle_alpha   90.00
_cell.angle_beta   90.00
_cell.angle_gamma   90.00
#
_symmetry.space_group_name_H-M   'P 1'
#
loop_
_entity.id
_entity.type
_entity.pdbx_description
1 polymer ?
#
loop_
_entity_poly.entity_id
_entity_poly.type
_entity_poly.pdbx_seq_one_letter_code
_entity_poly.pdbx_strand_id
1 'polypeptide(L)'
;MDTPTVLSLYSGAGGLDVGFRLAIPGARTVCYVEREITSIGVLTARFKTGDLDDAPIWDDANTFDGNPWRGKVDWLIGGPPCQPFSKAGRRTAADDPRNGWPNTLRVVREVQPA
;
A
#
# COMPACT_ATOMS: atom_id res chain seq x y z
N MET A 1 14.36 6.52 -20.30
CA MET A 1 14.49 6.07 -18.91
C MET A 1 13.11 5.76 -18.37
N ASP A 2 12.93 4.55 -17.85
CA ASP A 2 11.61 4.13 -17.43
C ASP A 2 11.21 4.81 -16.13
N THR A 3 9.95 5.21 -16.05
CA THR A 3 9.39 5.75 -14.82
C THR A 3 9.27 4.63 -13.79
N PRO A 4 9.82 4.80 -12.56
CA PRO A 4 9.63 3.81 -11.51
C PRO A 4 8.14 3.67 -11.16
N THR A 5 7.68 2.43 -11.05
CA THR A 5 6.30 2.13 -10.70
C THR A 5 6.20 1.63 -9.27
N VAL A 6 5.12 2.02 -8.60
CA VAL A 6 4.92 1.80 -7.17
C VAL A 6 3.58 1.13 -6.92
N LEU A 7 3.60 0.07 -6.12
CA LEU A 7 2.40 -0.53 -5.54
C LEU A 7 2.35 -0.10 -4.07
N SER A 8 1.25 0.51 -3.66
CA SER A 8 1.07 1.04 -2.31
C SER A 8 0.11 0.18 -1.52
N LEU A 9 0.60 -0.44 -0.45
CA LEU A 9 -0.21 -1.24 0.47
C LEU A 9 -0.50 -0.46 1.73
N TYR A 10 -1.71 -0.63 2.26
CA TYR A 10 -2.15 0.07 3.47
C TYR A 10 -1.90 1.57 3.34
N SER A 11 -2.39 2.11 2.24
CA SER A 11 -2.05 3.48 1.80
C SER A 11 -2.48 4.56 2.78
N GLY A 12 -3.52 4.31 3.58
CA GLY A 12 -4.08 5.32 4.46
C GLY A 12 -4.54 6.53 3.67
N ALA A 13 -4.24 7.72 4.18
CA ALA A 13 -4.52 8.96 3.49
C ALA A 13 -3.46 9.34 2.44
N GLY A 14 -2.50 8.45 2.21
CA GLY A 14 -1.47 8.66 1.19
C GLY A 14 -0.25 9.45 1.63
N GLY A 15 -0.03 9.59 2.95
CA GLY A 15 1.11 10.35 3.45
C GLY A 15 2.44 9.76 3.02
N LEU A 16 2.60 8.44 3.13
CA LEU A 16 3.81 7.76 2.69
C LEU A 16 4.00 7.90 1.17
N ASP A 17 2.91 7.82 0.42
CA ASP A 17 2.91 7.96 -1.04
C ASP A 17 3.37 9.36 -1.47
N VAL A 18 2.87 10.39 -0.82
CA VAL A 18 3.30 11.78 -1.08
C VAL A 18 4.79 11.91 -0.79
N GLY A 19 5.24 11.40 0.36
CA GLY A 19 6.66 11.42 0.72
C GLY A 19 7.53 10.70 -0.29
N PHE A 20 7.06 9.55 -0.77
CA PHE A 20 7.79 8.77 -1.78
C PHE A 20 7.94 9.54 -3.09
N ARG A 21 6.87 10.20 -3.55
CA ARG A 21 6.92 11.04 -4.76
C ARG A 21 7.92 12.18 -4.62
N LEU A 22 8.00 12.77 -3.44
CA LEU A 22 8.97 13.84 -3.18
C LEU A 22 10.40 13.31 -3.18
N ALA A 23 10.61 12.12 -2.64
CA ALA A 23 11.93 11.51 -2.54
C ALA A 23 12.43 10.97 -3.89
N ILE A 24 11.53 10.42 -4.69
CA ILE A 24 11.87 9.81 -5.99
C ILE A 24 11.00 10.49 -7.07
N PRO A 25 11.45 11.63 -7.59
CA PRO A 25 10.71 12.34 -8.64
C PRO A 25 10.51 11.46 -9.86
N GLY A 26 9.31 11.51 -10.42
CA GLY A 26 8.94 10.69 -11.56
C GLY A 26 8.39 9.32 -11.20
N ALA A 27 8.44 8.90 -9.93
CA ALA A 27 7.80 7.66 -9.50
C ALA A 27 6.28 7.77 -9.68
N ARG A 28 5.67 6.67 -10.09
CA ARG A 28 4.24 6.62 -10.37
C ARG A 28 3.60 5.46 -9.61
N THR A 29 2.60 5.76 -8.79
CA THR A 29 1.81 4.73 -8.14
C THR A 29 0.78 4.18 -9.11
N VAL A 30 0.78 2.87 -9.27
CA VAL A 30 -0.08 2.17 -10.24
C VAL A 30 -1.27 1.48 -9.60
N CYS A 31 -1.23 1.27 -8.29
CA CYS A 31 -2.34 0.69 -7.54
C CYS A 31 -2.19 0.99 -6.05
N TYR A 32 -3.31 1.21 -5.39
CA TYR A 32 -3.38 1.39 -3.94
C TYR A 32 -4.20 0.25 -3.34
N VAL A 33 -3.82 -0.18 -2.15
CA VAL A 33 -4.63 -1.12 -1.36
C VAL A 33 -4.95 -0.45 -0.04
N GLU A 34 -6.21 -0.10 0.16
CA GLU A 34 -6.67 0.59 1.37
C GLU A 34 -8.12 0.23 1.66
N ARG A 35 -8.40 -0.06 2.91
CA ARG A 35 -9.69 -0.55 3.38
C ARG A 35 -10.56 0.54 4.00
N GLU A 36 -9.95 1.51 4.67
CA GLU A 36 -10.68 2.54 5.41
C GLU A 36 -11.38 3.50 4.46
N ILE A 37 -12.71 3.60 4.60
CA ILE A 37 -13.54 4.45 3.73
C ILE A 37 -13.10 5.92 3.82
N THR A 38 -12.81 6.40 5.02
CA THR A 38 -12.35 7.77 5.22
C THR A 38 -11.03 8.02 4.49
N SER A 39 -10.10 7.09 4.61
CA SER A 39 -8.80 7.17 3.93
C SER A 39 -8.96 7.12 2.42
N ILE A 40 -9.84 6.26 1.91
CA ILE A 40 -10.14 6.18 0.47
C ILE A 40 -10.68 7.51 -0.03
N GLY A 41 -11.53 8.16 0.75
CA GLY A 41 -12.03 9.48 0.42
C GLY A 41 -10.92 10.53 0.30
N VAL A 42 -9.96 10.50 1.20
CA VAL A 42 -8.79 11.41 1.15
C VAL A 42 -7.91 11.10 -0.07
N LEU A 43 -7.64 9.81 -0.33
CA LEU A 43 -6.87 9.40 -1.52
C LEU A 43 -7.54 9.94 -2.79
N THR A 44 -8.84 9.75 -2.92
CA THR A 44 -9.61 10.21 -4.08
C THR A 44 -9.53 11.73 -4.24
N ALA A 45 -9.61 12.48 -3.14
CA ALA A 45 -9.48 13.92 -3.18
C ALA A 45 -8.07 14.33 -3.65
N ARG A 46 -7.03 13.62 -3.22
CA ARG A 46 -5.66 13.87 -3.65
C ARG A 46 -5.41 13.53 -5.11
N PHE A 47 -6.15 12.58 -5.67
CA PHE A 47 -6.13 12.32 -7.11
C PHE A 47 -6.62 13.53 -7.89
N LYS A 48 -7.70 14.15 -7.41
CA LYS A 48 -8.28 15.34 -8.07
C LYS A 48 -7.37 16.54 -8.01
N THR A 49 -6.63 16.72 -6.94
CA THR A 49 -5.70 17.85 -6.78
C THR A 49 -4.34 17.60 -7.45
N GLY A 50 -4.08 16.37 -7.88
CA GLY A 50 -2.79 16.02 -8.49
C GLY A 50 -1.69 15.74 -7.47
N ASP A 51 -2.00 15.71 -6.17
CA ASP A 51 -1.01 15.39 -5.14
C ASP A 51 -0.60 13.93 -5.18
N LEU A 52 -1.48 13.06 -5.65
CA LEU A 52 -1.20 11.63 -5.85
C LEU A 52 -1.64 11.20 -7.24
N ASP A 53 -1.00 10.14 -7.73
CA ASP A 53 -1.37 9.55 -9.02
C ASP A 53 -2.76 8.92 -8.93
N ASP A 54 -3.59 9.16 -9.93
CA ASP A 54 -4.89 8.54 -10.05
C ASP A 54 -4.72 7.09 -10.51
N ALA A 55 -5.06 6.16 -9.64
CA ALA A 55 -4.90 4.73 -9.90
C ALA A 55 -5.97 3.94 -9.16
N PRO A 56 -6.22 2.68 -9.55
CA PRO A 56 -7.20 1.85 -8.87
C PRO A 56 -6.89 1.68 -7.39
N ILE A 57 -7.94 1.63 -6.58
CA ILE A 57 -7.85 1.31 -5.16
C ILE A 57 -8.53 -0.04 -4.93
N TRP A 58 -7.78 -1.01 -4.42
CA TRP A 58 -8.33 -2.28 -3.96
C TRP A 58 -8.64 -2.16 -2.47
N ASP A 59 -9.78 -2.63 -2.04
CA ASP A 59 -10.32 -2.33 -0.71
C ASP A 59 -10.02 -3.37 0.37
N ASP A 60 -9.31 -4.44 0.05
CA ASP A 60 -9.04 -5.50 1.03
C ASP A 60 -7.72 -6.20 0.73
N ALA A 61 -6.73 -6.00 1.61
CA ALA A 61 -5.42 -6.64 1.47
C ALA A 61 -5.52 -8.17 1.53
N ASN A 62 -6.52 -8.72 2.22
CA ASN A 62 -6.68 -10.17 2.33
C ASN A 62 -7.02 -10.82 0.99
N THR A 63 -7.71 -10.10 0.12
CA THR A 63 -8.15 -10.60 -1.18
C THR A 63 -7.32 -10.06 -2.34
N PHE A 64 -6.41 -9.13 -2.07
CA PHE A 64 -5.57 -8.55 -3.12
C PHE A 64 -4.64 -9.62 -3.71
N ASP A 65 -4.70 -9.78 -5.01
CA ASP A 65 -3.82 -10.69 -5.75
C ASP A 65 -2.70 -9.89 -6.41
N GLY A 66 -1.47 -10.11 -5.96
CA GLY A 66 -0.30 -9.43 -6.50
C GLY A 66 0.29 -10.09 -7.75
N ASN A 67 -0.14 -11.30 -8.08
CA ASN A 67 0.44 -12.04 -9.21
C ASN A 67 0.33 -11.30 -10.56
N PRO A 68 -0.79 -10.65 -10.89
CA PRO A 68 -0.87 -9.87 -12.14
C PRO A 68 0.13 -8.73 -12.22
N TRP A 69 0.65 -8.29 -11.06
CA TRP A 69 1.59 -7.17 -10.97
C TRP A 69 3.05 -7.60 -11.04
N ARG A 70 3.31 -8.91 -11.04
CA ARG A 70 4.67 -9.42 -11.11
C ARG A 70 5.37 -8.93 -12.38
N GLY A 71 6.58 -8.41 -12.22
CA GLY A 71 7.35 -7.86 -13.32
C GLY A 71 6.94 -6.48 -13.79
N LYS A 72 5.93 -5.88 -13.16
CA LYS A 72 5.38 -4.57 -13.56
C LYS A 72 5.60 -3.48 -12.51
N VAL A 73 6.14 -3.82 -11.36
CA VAL A 73 6.28 -2.93 -10.22
C VAL A 73 7.73 -2.92 -9.76
N ASP A 74 8.29 -1.73 -9.62
CA ASP A 74 9.66 -1.54 -9.15
C ASP A 74 9.73 -1.45 -7.63
N TRP A 75 8.74 -0.82 -7.02
CA TRP A 75 8.69 -0.57 -5.59
C TRP A 75 7.37 -1.02 -5.00
N LEU A 76 7.45 -1.63 -3.83
CA LEU A 76 6.28 -1.89 -3.00
C LEU A 76 6.48 -1.12 -1.71
N ILE A 77 5.57 -0.20 -1.42
CA ILE A 77 5.61 0.60 -0.20
C ILE A 77 4.37 0.31 0.64
N GLY A 78 4.47 0.53 1.94
CA GLY A 78 3.32 0.33 2.78
C GLY A 78 3.62 0.51 4.25
N GLY A 79 2.57 0.83 5.02
CA GLY A 79 2.60 0.89 6.46
C GLY A 79 1.62 -0.13 7.04
N PRO A 80 1.97 -1.42 7.09
CA PRO A 80 1.05 -2.43 7.59
C PRO A 80 0.67 -2.14 9.04
N PRO A 81 -0.59 -2.39 9.42
CA PRO A 81 -1.02 -2.18 10.79
C PRO A 81 -0.23 -3.10 11.74
N CYS A 82 0.26 -2.52 12.82
CA CYS A 82 1.03 -3.22 13.83
C CYS A 82 0.43 -3.08 15.23
N GLN A 83 -0.84 -2.69 15.33
CA GLN A 83 -1.51 -2.53 16.60
C GLN A 83 -1.45 -3.77 17.51
N PRO A 84 -1.54 -4.99 16.98
CA PRO A 84 -1.43 -6.19 17.81
C PRO A 84 -0.08 -6.31 18.54
N PHE A 85 0.94 -5.60 18.09
CA PHE A 85 2.28 -5.63 18.67
C PHE A 85 2.56 -4.48 19.62
N SER A 86 1.56 -3.61 19.89
CA SER A 86 1.71 -2.53 20.87
C SER A 86 1.73 -3.10 22.30
N LYS A 87 2.12 -2.26 23.28
CA LYS A 87 2.12 -2.68 24.68
C LYS A 87 0.74 -3.12 25.18
N ALA A 88 -0.32 -2.55 24.62
CA ALA A 88 -1.69 -2.93 24.92
C ALA A 88 -2.11 -4.19 24.14
N GLY A 89 -1.29 -4.65 23.22
CA GLY A 89 -1.56 -5.83 22.42
C GLY A 89 -1.52 -7.11 23.23
N ARG A 90 -2.33 -8.07 22.82
CA ARG A 90 -2.35 -9.40 23.45
C ARG A 90 -1.25 -10.28 22.86
N ARG A 91 -0.95 -11.38 23.54
CA ARG A 91 0.04 -12.36 23.10
C ARG A 91 -0.30 -13.06 21.77
N THR A 92 -1.54 -12.90 21.30
CA THR A 92 -2.02 -13.47 20.05
C THR A 92 -1.81 -12.51 18.86
N ALA A 93 -0.89 -11.56 18.98
CA ALA A 93 -0.64 -10.54 17.96
C ALA A 93 -0.44 -11.13 16.55
N ALA A 94 0.28 -12.24 16.45
CA ALA A 94 0.54 -12.88 15.14
C ALA A 94 -0.72 -13.41 14.47
N ASP A 95 -1.73 -13.79 15.26
CA ASP A 95 -2.98 -14.35 14.77
C ASP A 95 -4.11 -13.31 14.70
N ASP A 96 -3.83 -12.07 15.11
CA ASP A 96 -4.82 -11.00 15.10
C ASP A 96 -5.16 -10.61 13.65
N PRO A 97 -6.46 -10.53 13.28
CA PRO A 97 -6.86 -10.12 11.93
C PRO A 97 -6.37 -8.73 11.52
N ARG A 98 -6.01 -7.88 12.50
CA ARG A 98 -5.48 -6.55 12.24
C ARG A 98 -3.99 -6.56 11.89
N ASN A 99 -3.31 -7.71 12.05
CA ASN A 99 -1.91 -7.85 11.69
C ASN A 99 -1.76 -7.86 10.17
N GLY A 100 -1.14 -6.83 9.63
CA GLY A 100 -0.95 -6.69 8.18
C GLY A 100 0.29 -7.40 7.62
N TRP A 101 1.16 -7.94 8.47
CA TRP A 101 2.42 -8.51 8.01
C TRP A 101 2.27 -9.78 7.16
N PRO A 102 1.39 -10.74 7.51
CA PRO A 102 1.22 -11.93 6.67
C PRO A 102 0.80 -11.59 5.25
N ASN A 103 -0.14 -10.65 5.09
CA ASN A 103 -0.58 -10.20 3.77
C ASN A 103 0.53 -9.44 3.03
N THR A 104 1.28 -8.61 3.74
CA THR A 104 2.40 -7.87 3.16
C THR A 104 3.43 -8.84 2.58
N LEU A 105 3.83 -9.85 3.35
CA LEU A 105 4.80 -10.84 2.89
C LEU A 105 4.27 -11.64 1.71
N ARG A 106 3.00 -12.01 1.74
CA ARG A 106 2.37 -12.72 0.63
C ARG A 106 2.41 -11.88 -0.65
N VAL A 107 2.03 -10.62 -0.56
CA VAL A 107 2.01 -9.73 -1.73
C VAL A 107 3.42 -9.50 -2.27
N VAL A 108 4.42 -9.33 -1.40
CA VAL A 108 5.82 -9.22 -1.82
C VAL A 108 6.25 -10.44 -2.63
N ARG A 109 5.89 -11.64 -2.16
CA ARG A 109 6.21 -12.88 -2.86
C ARG A 109 5.49 -12.99 -4.20
N GLU A 110 4.26 -12.51 -4.29
CA GLU A 110 3.47 -12.52 -5.52
C GLU A 110 4.02 -11.52 -6.54
N VAL A 111 4.27 -10.30 -6.09
CA VAL A 111 4.68 -9.19 -6.96
C VAL A 111 6.15 -9.27 -7.34
N GLN A 112 7.01 -9.63 -6.42
CA GLN A 112 8.47 -9.63 -6.60
C GLN A 112 8.95 -8.30 -7.19
N PRO A 113 8.83 -7.20 -6.42
CA PRO A 113 9.29 -5.89 -6.92
C PRO A 113 10.77 -5.91 -7.25
N ALA A 114 11.14 -5.10 -8.21
CA ALA A 114 12.49 -5.08 -8.76
C ALA A 114 13.56 -4.66 -7.73
#